data_a0be938d12da2f491e2f443d417e77cd
#
_entry.id   a0be938d12da2f491e2f443d417e77cd
#
_cell.length_a   1.000
_cell.length_b   1.000
_cell.length_c   1.000
_cell.angle_alpha   90.00
_cell.angle_beta   90.00
_cell.angle_gamma   90.00
#
_symmetry.space_group_name_H-M   'P 1'
#
loop_
_entity.id
_entity.type
_entity.pdbx_description
1 polymer ?
#
loop_
_entity_poly.entity_id
_entity_poly.type
_entity_poly.pdbx_seq_one_letter_code
_entity_poly.pdbx_strand_id
1 'polypeptide(L)'
;MDTEKQKSSPGGTVPGEKVPPVLTAEDVAALEELCGDVSGYFYKMLDYLDQRVRDGVRQGEFTEEQARGDLDLALWYAYACNNIDDYDYYYKAAQWMPASEPAAEAAGSGIWYYRYACALMYCGRLEEARHYAETGVSLDPEYPWGWLETAKLRAHFGDASGALEAVDRRLALV
;
A
#
# COMPACT_ATOMS: atom_id res chain seq x y z
N MET A 1 10.52 41.80 -37.66
CA MET A 1 9.37 40.85 -37.69
C MET A 1 9.88 39.56 -37.09
N ASP A 2 9.89 39.50 -35.76
CA ASP A 2 10.35 38.33 -35.00
C ASP A 2 9.12 37.69 -34.38
N THR A 3 8.83 36.47 -34.83
CA THR A 3 7.76 35.64 -34.33
C THR A 3 8.32 34.77 -33.19
N GLU A 4 8.11 35.19 -31.95
CA GLU A 4 8.33 34.38 -30.77
C GLU A 4 7.38 33.17 -30.78
N LYS A 5 7.99 31.99 -30.87
CA LYS A 5 7.31 30.72 -30.62
C LYS A 5 7.13 30.54 -29.09
N GLN A 6 5.92 30.76 -28.63
CA GLN A 6 5.49 30.40 -27.28
C GLN A 6 5.60 28.87 -27.09
N LYS A 7 6.55 28.46 -26.25
CA LYS A 7 6.62 27.10 -25.72
C LYS A 7 5.51 26.91 -24.69
N SER A 8 4.50 26.12 -25.02
CA SER A 8 3.52 25.64 -24.07
C SER A 8 4.19 24.65 -23.09
N SER A 9 4.20 25.00 -21.82
CA SER A 9 4.58 24.11 -20.72
C SER A 9 3.55 23.00 -20.56
N PRO A 10 3.97 21.74 -20.28
CA PRO A 10 3.03 20.65 -20.00
C PRO A 10 2.35 20.87 -18.66
N GLY A 11 1.03 20.66 -18.66
CA GLY A 11 0.06 20.95 -17.63
C GLY A 11 0.45 20.64 -16.21
N GLY A 12 0.45 21.68 -15.41
CA GLY A 12 0.35 21.59 -13.96
C GLY A 12 -1.03 21.09 -13.57
N THR A 13 -1.09 20.10 -12.70
CA THR A 13 -2.31 19.61 -12.05
C THR A 13 -3.02 20.77 -11.36
N VAL A 14 -4.28 20.99 -11.68
CA VAL A 14 -5.12 22.02 -11.04
C VAL A 14 -5.40 21.54 -9.60
N PRO A 15 -5.14 22.37 -8.56
CA PRO A 15 -5.47 22.02 -7.19
C PRO A 15 -6.99 21.89 -7.03
N GLY A 16 -7.47 20.68 -6.72
CA GLY A 16 -8.89 20.39 -6.47
C GLY A 16 -9.55 19.41 -7.44
N GLU A 17 -8.88 18.98 -8.50
CA GLU A 17 -9.41 17.96 -9.39
C GLU A 17 -9.29 16.59 -8.72
N LYS A 18 -10.43 15.94 -8.43
CA LYS A 18 -10.46 14.57 -7.91
C LYS A 18 -9.86 13.62 -8.95
N VAL A 19 -8.71 13.05 -8.64
CA VAL A 19 -8.13 12.00 -9.47
C VAL A 19 -9.09 10.80 -9.49
N PRO A 20 -9.49 10.30 -10.67
CA PRO A 20 -10.36 9.14 -10.74
C PRO A 20 -9.66 7.91 -10.16
N PRO A 21 -10.40 6.98 -9.52
CA PRO A 21 -9.80 5.76 -8.99
C PRO A 21 -9.16 4.93 -10.12
N VAL A 22 -7.99 4.37 -9.85
CA VAL A 22 -7.25 3.52 -10.81
C VAL A 22 -7.99 2.21 -11.08
N LEU A 23 -8.51 1.59 -10.01
CA LEU A 23 -9.26 0.35 -10.11
C LEU A 23 -10.76 0.65 -10.25
N THR A 24 -11.38 0.02 -11.24
CA THR A 24 -12.84 0.03 -11.42
C THR A 24 -13.48 -1.06 -10.53
N ALA A 25 -14.80 -1.03 -10.41
CA ALA A 25 -15.54 -2.10 -9.72
C ALA A 25 -15.33 -3.48 -10.39
N GLU A 26 -15.15 -3.51 -11.71
CA GLU A 26 -14.84 -4.74 -12.45
C GLU A 26 -13.42 -5.25 -12.13
N ASP A 27 -12.45 -4.34 -12.00
CA ASP A 27 -11.09 -4.69 -11.58
C ASP A 27 -11.08 -5.31 -10.18
N VAL A 28 -11.80 -4.72 -9.24
CA VAL A 28 -11.91 -5.23 -7.87
C VAL A 28 -12.56 -6.61 -7.86
N ALA A 29 -13.65 -6.81 -8.62
CA ALA A 29 -14.30 -8.11 -8.72
C ALA A 29 -13.38 -9.19 -9.31
N ALA A 30 -12.57 -8.84 -10.32
CA ALA A 30 -11.59 -9.76 -10.89
C ALA A 30 -10.49 -10.13 -9.89
N LEU A 31 -10.01 -9.17 -9.08
CA LEU A 31 -9.03 -9.41 -8.04
C LEU A 31 -9.60 -10.28 -6.91
N GLU A 32 -10.85 -10.06 -6.51
CA GLU A 32 -11.55 -10.88 -5.52
C GLU A 32 -11.75 -12.33 -6.00
N GLU A 33 -12.05 -12.51 -7.28
CA GLU A 33 -12.15 -13.86 -7.87
C GLU A 33 -10.81 -14.58 -7.81
N LEU A 34 -9.70 -13.90 -8.10
CA LEU A 34 -8.35 -14.45 -7.97
C LEU A 34 -8.00 -14.82 -6.52
N CYS A 35 -8.56 -14.15 -5.52
CA CYS A 35 -8.38 -14.51 -4.10
C CYS A 35 -9.02 -15.87 -3.75
N GLY A 36 -10.02 -16.32 -4.48
CA GLY A 36 -10.68 -17.61 -4.27
C GLY A 36 -9.94 -18.81 -4.85
N ASP A 37 -8.98 -18.59 -5.71
CA ASP A 37 -8.18 -19.66 -6.35
C ASP A 37 -7.00 -20.08 -5.47
N VAL A 38 -6.68 -21.37 -5.39
CA VAL A 38 -5.81 -21.94 -4.36
C VAL A 38 -4.33 -21.98 -4.75
N SER A 39 -3.92 -21.67 -5.97
CA SER A 39 -2.53 -21.81 -6.41
C SER A 39 -2.03 -20.71 -7.34
N GLY A 40 -1.05 -19.93 -6.85
CA GLY A 40 -0.29 -18.98 -7.67
C GLY A 40 -1.04 -17.70 -8.06
N TYR A 41 -2.20 -17.48 -7.52
CA TYR A 41 -3.03 -16.33 -7.86
C TYR A 41 -2.42 -14.99 -7.43
N PHE A 42 -1.53 -14.93 -6.45
CA PHE A 42 -0.85 -13.68 -6.07
C PHE A 42 0.04 -13.15 -7.20
N TYR A 43 0.72 -14.01 -7.94
CA TYR A 43 1.44 -13.63 -9.14
C TYR A 43 0.48 -13.14 -10.23
N LYS A 44 -0.65 -13.82 -10.41
CA LYS A 44 -1.70 -13.40 -11.36
C LYS A 44 -2.32 -12.05 -10.97
N MET A 45 -2.51 -11.81 -9.67
CA MET A 45 -2.98 -10.51 -9.17
C MET A 45 -1.99 -9.40 -9.51
N LEU A 46 -0.70 -9.62 -9.29
CA LEU A 46 0.33 -8.65 -9.66
C LEU A 46 0.38 -8.38 -11.16
N ASP A 47 0.30 -9.42 -11.98
CA ASP A 47 0.25 -9.29 -13.43
C ASP A 47 -0.99 -8.48 -13.87
N TYR A 48 -2.13 -8.73 -13.25
CA TYR A 48 -3.36 -7.98 -13.49
C TYR A 48 -3.19 -6.49 -13.14
N LEU A 49 -2.68 -6.19 -11.94
CA LEU A 49 -2.46 -4.82 -11.49
C LEU A 49 -1.44 -4.08 -12.36
N ASP A 50 -0.32 -4.71 -12.67
CA ASP A 50 0.71 -4.15 -13.55
C ASP A 50 0.15 -3.87 -14.95
N GLN A 51 -0.66 -4.77 -15.49
CA GLN A 51 -1.30 -4.59 -16.79
C GLN A 51 -2.32 -3.44 -16.76
N ARG A 52 -3.13 -3.36 -15.69
CA ARG A 52 -4.10 -2.27 -15.50
C ARG A 52 -3.42 -0.90 -15.47
N VAL A 53 -2.31 -0.79 -14.74
CA VAL A 53 -1.53 0.46 -14.68
C VAL A 53 -0.96 0.81 -16.05
N ARG A 54 -0.34 -0.14 -16.73
CA ARG A 54 0.22 0.09 -18.07
C ARG A 54 -0.84 0.54 -19.08
N ASP A 55 -1.99 -0.13 -19.07
CA ASP A 55 -3.08 0.19 -19.98
C ASP A 55 -3.69 1.56 -19.69
N GLY A 56 -3.93 1.89 -18.43
CA GLY A 56 -4.47 3.18 -18.02
C GLY A 56 -3.54 4.33 -18.34
N VAL A 57 -2.24 4.18 -18.13
CA VAL A 57 -1.23 5.19 -18.50
C VAL A 57 -1.18 5.36 -20.02
N ARG A 58 -1.15 4.25 -20.76
CA ARG A 58 -1.13 4.30 -22.24
C ARG A 58 -2.37 4.95 -22.82
N GLN A 59 -3.52 4.74 -22.22
CA GLN A 59 -4.80 5.32 -22.67
C GLN A 59 -5.03 6.75 -22.15
N GLY A 60 -4.13 7.27 -21.32
CA GLY A 60 -4.23 8.61 -20.76
C GLY A 60 -5.29 8.75 -19.66
N GLU A 61 -5.73 7.66 -19.03
CA GLU A 61 -6.70 7.70 -17.93
C GLU A 61 -6.09 8.30 -16.65
N PHE A 62 -4.83 8.01 -16.40
CA PHE A 62 -4.03 8.51 -15.28
C PHE A 62 -2.53 8.42 -15.60
N THR A 63 -1.70 9.12 -14.83
CA THR A 63 -0.24 9.00 -14.89
C THR A 63 0.24 7.86 -13.97
N GLU A 64 1.47 7.39 -14.16
CA GLU A 64 2.08 6.42 -13.24
C GLU A 64 2.17 6.99 -11.82
N GLU A 65 2.49 8.27 -11.67
CA GLU A 65 2.53 8.95 -10.37
C GLU A 65 1.17 8.93 -9.68
N GLN A 66 0.10 9.21 -10.42
CA GLN A 66 -1.27 9.13 -9.90
C GLN A 66 -1.63 7.69 -9.49
N ALA A 67 -1.24 6.70 -10.28
CA ALA A 67 -1.46 5.29 -9.95
C ALA A 67 -0.74 4.89 -8.66
N ARG A 68 0.52 5.31 -8.49
CA ARG A 68 1.29 5.04 -7.26
C ARG A 68 0.70 5.71 -6.03
N GLY A 69 0.07 6.87 -6.19
CA GLY A 69 -0.61 7.58 -5.11
C GLY A 69 -1.99 7.04 -4.75
N ASP A 70 -2.53 6.11 -5.52
CA ASP A 70 -3.85 5.52 -5.29
C ASP A 70 -3.81 4.51 -4.13
N LEU A 71 -4.64 4.75 -3.11
CA LEU A 71 -4.66 3.93 -1.89
C LEU A 71 -5.14 2.50 -2.17
N ASP A 72 -6.24 2.35 -2.90
CA ASP A 72 -6.83 1.02 -3.14
C ASP A 72 -5.89 0.15 -3.98
N LEU A 73 -5.26 0.74 -5.00
CA LEU A 73 -4.24 0.05 -5.79
C LEU A 73 -3.06 -0.39 -4.91
N ALA A 74 -2.56 0.49 -4.05
CA ALA A 74 -1.46 0.18 -3.14
C ALA A 74 -1.82 -0.94 -2.16
N LEU A 75 -3.05 -0.97 -1.66
CA LEU A 75 -3.52 -2.03 -0.76
C LEU A 75 -3.56 -3.40 -1.46
N TRP A 76 -4.07 -3.48 -2.68
CA TRP A 76 -4.08 -4.72 -3.45
C TRP A 76 -2.67 -5.16 -3.83
N TYR A 77 -1.83 -4.23 -4.26
CA TYR A 77 -0.45 -4.50 -4.64
C TYR A 77 0.37 -5.06 -3.46
N ALA A 78 0.27 -4.41 -2.30
CA ALA A 78 0.93 -4.87 -1.08
C ALA A 78 0.37 -6.22 -0.59
N TYR A 79 -0.95 -6.43 -0.69
CA TYR A 79 -1.56 -7.71 -0.35
C TYR A 79 -0.96 -8.86 -1.18
N ALA A 80 -0.90 -8.70 -2.48
CA ALA A 80 -0.32 -9.71 -3.36
C ALA A 80 1.17 -9.92 -3.08
N CYS A 81 1.96 -8.86 -3.01
CA CYS A 81 3.40 -8.94 -2.75
C CYS A 81 3.73 -9.61 -1.42
N ASN A 82 3.06 -9.21 -0.33
CA ASN A 82 3.36 -9.72 1.01
C ASN A 82 2.95 -11.19 1.18
N ASN A 83 1.98 -11.67 0.40
CA ASN A 83 1.54 -13.06 0.47
C ASN A 83 2.38 -14.03 -0.41
N ILE A 84 3.23 -13.51 -1.29
CA ILE A 84 4.19 -14.32 -2.03
C ILE A 84 5.31 -14.82 -1.10
N ASP A 85 5.58 -14.10 -0.02
CA ASP A 85 6.57 -14.48 1.01
C ASP A 85 7.98 -14.68 0.45
N ASP A 86 8.41 -13.73 -0.37
CA ASP A 86 9.74 -13.69 -0.96
C ASP A 86 10.32 -12.28 -0.82
N TYR A 87 11.64 -12.19 -0.57
CA TYR A 87 12.34 -10.91 -0.36
C TYR A 87 12.11 -9.91 -1.50
N ASP A 88 12.19 -10.35 -2.74
CA ASP A 88 12.05 -9.46 -3.89
C ASP A 88 10.66 -8.82 -3.95
N TYR A 89 9.64 -9.53 -3.50
CA TYR A 89 8.26 -9.04 -3.48
C TYR A 89 7.98 -8.15 -2.26
N TYR A 90 8.52 -8.44 -1.10
CA TYR A 90 8.49 -7.50 0.02
C TYR A 90 9.18 -6.18 -0.34
N TYR A 91 10.31 -6.26 -1.03
CA TYR A 91 11.04 -5.10 -1.52
C TYR A 91 10.20 -4.30 -2.54
N LYS A 92 9.51 -4.98 -3.47
CA LYS A 92 8.58 -4.33 -4.41
C LYS A 92 7.47 -3.56 -3.69
N ALA A 93 6.83 -4.16 -2.68
CA ALA A 93 5.81 -3.49 -1.87
C ALA A 93 6.39 -2.26 -1.15
N ALA A 94 7.56 -2.41 -0.53
CA ALA A 94 8.23 -1.31 0.16
C ALA A 94 8.61 -0.15 -0.76
N GLN A 95 8.86 -0.41 -2.04
CA GLN A 95 9.10 0.64 -3.04
C GLN A 95 7.83 1.28 -3.59
N TRP A 96 6.75 0.50 -3.75
CA TRP A 96 5.50 1.01 -4.31
C TRP A 96 4.70 1.86 -3.34
N MET A 97 4.59 1.43 -2.09
CA MET A 97 3.66 1.99 -1.11
C MET A 97 3.89 3.45 -0.69
N PRO A 98 5.13 3.97 -0.57
CA PRO A 98 5.36 5.31 -0.03
C PRO A 98 4.58 6.43 -0.72
N ALA A 99 4.37 6.35 -2.03
CA ALA A 99 3.63 7.36 -2.78
C ALA A 99 2.16 7.50 -2.36
N SER A 100 1.57 6.46 -1.79
CA SER A 100 0.17 6.45 -1.32
C SER A 100 0.02 6.78 0.18
N GLU A 101 1.11 7.04 0.89
CA GLU A 101 1.06 7.39 2.32
C GLU A 101 0.15 8.59 2.63
N PRO A 102 0.18 9.70 1.87
CA PRO A 102 -0.72 10.82 2.14
C PRO A 102 -2.21 10.44 2.06
N ALA A 103 -2.58 9.58 1.12
CA ALA A 103 -3.95 9.07 1.01
C ALA A 103 -4.31 8.11 2.16
N ALA A 104 -3.35 7.29 2.58
CA ALA A 104 -3.52 6.38 3.72
C ALA A 104 -3.69 7.14 5.04
N GLU A 105 -2.90 8.18 5.27
CA GLU A 105 -3.01 9.04 6.44
C GLU A 105 -4.36 9.76 6.47
N ALA A 106 -4.77 10.37 5.37
CA ALA A 106 -6.04 11.06 5.25
C ALA A 106 -7.24 10.13 5.48
N ALA A 107 -7.15 8.87 5.08
CA ALA A 107 -8.17 7.85 5.28
C ALA A 107 -8.10 7.16 6.66
N GLY A 108 -7.05 7.37 7.44
CA GLY A 108 -6.81 6.63 8.69
C GLY A 108 -6.65 5.12 8.46
N SER A 109 -6.00 4.72 7.36
CA SER A 109 -5.94 3.32 6.92
C SER A 109 -4.95 2.49 7.71
N GLY A 110 -5.37 1.87 8.79
CA GLY A 110 -4.55 0.92 9.56
C GLY A 110 -4.03 -0.24 8.71
N ILE A 111 -4.80 -0.65 7.70
CA ILE A 111 -4.43 -1.71 6.75
C ILE A 111 -3.18 -1.32 5.96
N TRP A 112 -3.11 -0.08 5.47
CA TRP A 112 -1.95 0.41 4.74
C TRP A 112 -0.68 0.39 5.60
N TYR A 113 -0.76 0.94 6.81
CA TYR A 113 0.37 0.98 7.75
C TYR A 113 0.84 -0.42 8.15
N TYR A 114 -0.09 -1.35 8.40
CA TYR A 114 0.21 -2.76 8.66
C TYR A 114 0.96 -3.40 7.50
N ARG A 115 0.45 -3.27 6.28
CA ARG A 115 1.07 -3.89 5.10
C ARG A 115 2.43 -3.29 4.78
N TYR A 116 2.59 -1.98 4.97
CA TYR A 116 3.87 -1.33 4.77
C TYR A 116 4.88 -1.73 5.84
N ALA A 117 4.50 -1.74 7.11
CA ALA A 117 5.35 -2.22 8.20
C ALA A 117 5.79 -3.67 7.98
N CYS A 118 4.90 -4.53 7.54
CA CYS A 118 5.19 -5.92 7.19
C CYS A 118 6.25 -6.01 6.08
N ALA A 119 6.08 -5.29 4.99
CA ALA A 119 7.05 -5.27 3.89
C ALA A 119 8.43 -4.77 4.35
N LEU A 120 8.48 -3.69 5.13
CA LEU A 120 9.71 -3.14 5.69
C LEU A 120 10.41 -4.11 6.63
N MET A 121 9.66 -4.79 7.48
CA MET A 121 10.21 -5.76 8.44
C MET A 121 10.92 -6.90 7.72
N TYR A 122 10.29 -7.48 6.70
CA TYR A 122 10.88 -8.57 5.92
C TYR A 122 11.97 -8.12 4.95
N CYS A 123 12.11 -6.81 4.70
CA CYS A 123 13.28 -6.22 4.06
C CYS A 123 14.43 -5.91 5.03
N GLY A 124 14.27 -6.18 6.33
CA GLY A 124 15.27 -5.86 7.36
C GLY A 124 15.32 -4.40 7.79
N ARG A 125 14.37 -3.57 7.36
CA ARG A 125 14.24 -2.15 7.75
C ARG A 125 13.41 -2.03 9.03
N LEU A 126 13.93 -2.59 10.11
CA LEU A 126 13.16 -2.87 11.34
C LEU A 126 12.76 -1.62 12.12
N GLU A 127 13.60 -0.59 12.18
CA GLU A 127 13.27 0.67 12.87
C GLU A 127 12.16 1.43 12.13
N GLU A 128 12.23 1.47 10.80
CA GLU A 128 11.17 2.06 9.97
C GLU A 128 9.88 1.26 10.10
N ALA A 129 9.96 -0.06 10.05
CA ALA A 129 8.81 -0.94 10.25
C ALA A 129 8.10 -0.67 11.58
N ARG A 130 8.86 -0.52 12.66
CA ARG A 130 8.34 -0.17 13.99
C ARG A 130 7.62 1.18 13.96
N HIS A 131 8.22 2.20 13.36
CA HIS A 131 7.61 3.51 13.23
C HIS A 131 6.24 3.44 12.54
N TYR A 132 6.15 2.75 11.41
CA TYR A 132 4.90 2.61 10.66
C TYR A 132 3.87 1.73 11.37
N ALA A 133 4.28 0.67 12.03
CA ALA A 133 3.37 -0.15 12.83
C ALA A 133 2.76 0.64 13.99
N GLU A 134 3.56 1.37 14.77
CA GLU A 134 3.10 2.23 15.87
C GLU A 134 2.17 3.34 15.38
N THR A 135 2.50 3.96 14.25
CA THR A 135 1.65 4.97 13.62
C THR A 135 0.30 4.37 13.21
N GLY A 136 0.31 3.19 12.63
CA GLY A 136 -0.89 2.50 12.17
C GLY A 136 -1.87 2.20 13.30
N VAL A 137 -1.41 1.67 14.43
CA VAL A 137 -2.28 1.38 15.58
C VAL A 137 -2.75 2.62 16.32
N SER A 138 -2.03 3.75 16.17
CA SER A 138 -2.49 5.05 16.67
C SER A 138 -3.61 5.65 15.82
N LEU A 139 -3.56 5.47 14.50
CA LEU A 139 -4.56 5.96 13.57
C LEU A 139 -5.81 5.07 13.53
N ASP A 140 -5.62 3.76 13.60
CA ASP A 140 -6.70 2.76 13.53
C ASP A 140 -6.49 1.70 14.63
N PRO A 141 -6.87 2.00 15.87
CA PRO A 141 -6.71 1.08 16.98
C PRO A 141 -7.64 -0.13 16.94
N GLU A 142 -8.66 -0.11 16.06
CA GLU A 142 -9.62 -1.20 15.89
C GLU A 142 -9.17 -2.27 14.89
N TYR A 143 -8.05 -2.05 14.18
CA TYR A 143 -7.53 -3.00 13.22
C TYR A 143 -6.60 -4.03 13.88
N PRO A 144 -7.05 -5.30 14.06
CA PRO A 144 -6.33 -6.27 14.90
C PRO A 144 -4.98 -6.71 14.36
N TRP A 145 -4.78 -6.72 13.05
CA TRP A 145 -3.51 -7.12 12.43
C TRP A 145 -2.40 -6.07 12.65
N GLY A 146 -2.77 -4.80 12.78
CA GLY A 146 -1.83 -3.74 13.17
C GLY A 146 -1.19 -4.01 14.52
N TRP A 147 -1.97 -4.45 15.51
CA TRP A 147 -1.48 -4.80 16.83
C TRP A 147 -0.58 -6.04 16.81
N LEU A 148 -0.88 -7.02 15.96
CA LEU A 148 -0.01 -8.20 15.80
C LEU A 148 1.38 -7.80 15.29
N GLU A 149 1.45 -6.96 14.28
CA GLU A 149 2.72 -6.51 13.71
C GLU A 149 3.50 -5.64 14.71
N THR A 150 2.79 -4.77 15.43
CA THR A 150 3.36 -3.96 16.50
C THR A 150 3.95 -4.83 17.62
N ALA A 151 3.26 -5.90 18.01
CA ALA A 151 3.76 -6.85 19.00
C ALA A 151 5.06 -7.52 18.57
N LYS A 152 5.13 -8.00 17.32
CA LYS A 152 6.35 -8.62 16.78
C LYS A 152 7.55 -7.66 16.82
N LEU A 153 7.33 -6.42 16.39
CA LEU A 153 8.39 -5.42 16.36
C LEU A 153 8.82 -4.96 17.75
N ARG A 154 7.88 -4.75 18.68
CA ARG A 154 8.21 -4.47 20.08
C ARG A 154 9.04 -5.59 20.69
N ALA A 155 8.65 -6.84 20.48
CA ALA A 155 9.40 -7.99 20.96
C ALA A 155 10.83 -8.04 20.36
N HIS A 156 10.96 -7.77 19.06
CA HIS A 156 12.27 -7.72 18.40
C HIS A 156 13.21 -6.69 19.04
N PHE A 157 12.69 -5.53 19.43
CA PHE A 157 13.47 -4.48 20.09
C PHE A 157 13.62 -4.67 21.62
N GLY A 158 13.20 -5.81 22.15
CA GLY A 158 13.35 -6.15 23.58
C GLY A 158 12.28 -5.57 24.49
N ASP A 159 11.26 -4.93 23.97
CA ASP A 159 10.11 -4.43 24.74
C ASP A 159 9.07 -5.54 24.95
N ALA A 160 9.37 -6.46 25.87
CA ALA A 160 8.51 -7.61 26.14
C ALA A 160 7.15 -7.17 26.73
N SER A 161 7.14 -6.18 27.59
CA SER A 161 5.89 -5.65 28.21
C SER A 161 5.00 -5.00 27.15
N GLY A 162 5.57 -4.14 26.29
CA GLY A 162 4.84 -3.52 25.20
C GLY A 162 4.35 -4.53 24.16
N ALA A 163 5.10 -5.59 23.91
CA ALA A 163 4.68 -6.67 23.03
C ALA A 163 3.45 -7.41 23.57
N LEU A 164 3.44 -7.74 24.88
CA LEU A 164 2.28 -8.37 25.53
C LEU A 164 1.06 -7.46 25.50
N GLU A 165 1.23 -6.18 25.79
CA GLU A 165 0.13 -5.21 25.69
C GLU A 165 -0.49 -5.20 24.29
N ALA A 166 0.33 -5.20 23.24
CA ALA A 166 -0.14 -5.22 21.86
C ALA A 166 -0.88 -6.53 21.52
N VAL A 167 -0.43 -7.66 22.05
CA VAL A 167 -1.14 -8.96 21.91
C VAL A 167 -2.51 -8.90 22.60
N ASP A 168 -2.58 -8.36 23.81
CA ASP A 168 -3.84 -8.22 24.55
C ASP A 168 -4.82 -7.31 23.81
N ARG A 169 -4.35 -6.22 23.22
CA ARG A 169 -5.16 -5.37 22.36
C ARG A 169 -5.74 -6.12 21.17
N ARG A 170 -4.91 -6.90 20.48
CA ARG A 170 -5.37 -7.73 19.37
C ARG A 170 -6.43 -8.74 19.79
N LEU A 171 -6.20 -9.43 20.92
CA LEU A 171 -7.13 -10.45 21.42
C LEU A 171 -8.50 -9.85 21.85
N ALA A 172 -8.52 -8.60 22.26
CA ALA A 172 -9.75 -7.90 22.60
C ALA A 172 -10.61 -7.54 21.38
N LEU A 173 -10.03 -7.57 20.16
CA LEU A 173 -10.68 -7.21 18.90
C LEU A 173 -11.16 -8.40 18.07
N VAL A 174 -10.87 -9.65 18.48
CA VAL A 174 -11.16 -10.87 17.70
C VAL A 174 -12.07 -11.83 18.47
#